data_c6842c0cbfb6fb9be474460e43cada13
#
_entry.id   c6842c0cbfb6fb9be474460e43cada13
#
_cell.length_a   1.000
_cell.length_b   1.000
_cell.length_c   1.000
_cell.angle_alpha   90.00
_cell.angle_beta   90.00
_cell.angle_gamma   90.00
#
_symmetry.space_group_name_H-M   'P 1'
#
loop_
_entity.id
_entity.type
_entity.pdbx_description
1 polymer ?
#
loop_
_entity_poly.entity_id
_entity_poly.type
_entity_poly.pdbx_seq_one_letter_code
_entity_poly.pdbx_strand_id
1 'polypeptide(L)'
;MKLLDHKEYEHAELIEKMYEDAFYYGVMGVDKCLSYSTVKQVIKSPKWFDHKRRKPDPESQALRDGNLVHTQILEPQKYDKFHFCDTSTKSTKKWKLDVEKYGKAYTFTMKEKYMNNRTSSAFLQNDACTKFMKGAEVEVPAIQLIEGIPFRGKADILKVGEYVADVKTTADGVGEVFLKDGTVSNQFAFTIKKYDYDIQAYLYTQLYD
;
A
#
# COMPACT_ATOMS: atom_id res chain seq x y z
N MET A 1 -24.68 2.47 -6.83
CA MET A 1 -23.51 3.24 -7.35
C MET A 1 -23.13 2.70 -8.71
N LYS A 2 -22.99 3.58 -9.73
CA LYS A 2 -22.57 3.17 -11.08
C LYS A 2 -21.05 3.23 -11.20
N LEU A 3 -20.43 2.14 -11.68
CA LEU A 3 -18.99 2.05 -11.85
C LEU A 3 -18.57 2.28 -13.32
N LEU A 4 -17.26 2.25 -13.62
CA LEU A 4 -16.72 2.48 -14.98
C LEU A 4 -17.11 1.39 -15.97
N ASP A 5 -17.47 0.20 -15.52
CA ASP A 5 -18.03 -0.88 -16.35
C ASP A 5 -19.51 -0.66 -16.72
N HIS A 6 -20.06 0.53 -16.35
CA HIS A 6 -21.45 0.96 -16.57
C HIS A 6 -22.51 0.14 -15.83
N LYS A 7 -22.13 -0.75 -14.92
CA LYS A 7 -23.06 -1.53 -14.09
C LYS A 7 -23.39 -0.80 -12.79
N GLU A 8 -24.59 -1.06 -12.28
CA GLU A 8 -25.03 -0.60 -10.97
C GLU A 8 -24.64 -1.63 -9.90
N TYR A 9 -24.17 -1.13 -8.77
CA TYR A 9 -23.77 -1.91 -7.61
C TYR A 9 -24.41 -1.33 -6.36
N GLU A 10 -24.80 -2.18 -5.43
CA GLU A 10 -25.20 -1.77 -4.10
C GLU A 10 -23.96 -1.38 -3.31
N HIS A 11 -23.96 -0.16 -2.71
CA HIS A 11 -22.77 0.46 -2.15
C HIS A 11 -22.25 -0.28 -0.90
N ALA A 12 -23.16 -0.63 0.02
CA ALA A 12 -22.79 -1.31 1.27
C ALA A 12 -22.24 -2.72 0.99
N GLU A 13 -22.88 -3.48 0.07
CA GLU A 13 -22.41 -4.79 -0.34
C GLU A 13 -21.02 -4.72 -1.00
N LEU A 14 -20.77 -3.65 -1.76
CA LEU A 14 -19.50 -3.44 -2.42
C LEU A 14 -18.37 -3.21 -1.41
N ILE A 15 -18.61 -2.35 -0.41
CA ILE A 15 -17.66 -2.08 0.66
C ILE A 15 -17.39 -3.37 1.47
N GLU A 16 -18.43 -4.11 1.84
CA GLU A 16 -18.29 -5.36 2.58
C GLU A 16 -17.35 -6.34 1.85
N LYS A 17 -17.57 -6.55 0.54
CA LYS A 17 -16.71 -7.41 -0.29
C LYS A 17 -15.29 -6.90 -0.44
N MET A 18 -15.09 -5.57 -0.39
CA MET A 18 -13.76 -4.96 -0.54
C MET A 18 -12.83 -5.19 0.68
N TYR A 19 -13.32 -5.67 1.81
CA TYR A 19 -12.47 -6.16 2.90
C TYR A 19 -11.68 -7.41 2.50
N GLU A 20 -12.16 -8.17 1.52
CA GLU A 20 -11.44 -9.30 0.97
C GLU A 20 -10.39 -8.84 -0.05
N ASP A 21 -9.11 -9.10 0.20
CA ASP A 21 -8.01 -8.70 -0.69
C ASP A 21 -8.19 -9.22 -2.12
N ALA A 22 -8.69 -10.46 -2.29
CA ALA A 22 -8.95 -11.06 -3.60
C ALA A 22 -10.00 -10.26 -4.39
N PHE A 23 -11.03 -9.75 -3.72
CA PHE A 23 -12.04 -8.90 -4.33
C PHE A 23 -11.49 -7.50 -4.59
N TYR A 24 -10.84 -6.88 -3.59
CA TYR A 24 -10.31 -5.53 -3.69
C TYR A 24 -9.27 -5.40 -4.82
N TYR A 25 -8.27 -6.28 -4.86
CA TYR A 25 -7.20 -6.20 -5.85
C TYR A 25 -7.52 -6.91 -7.16
N GLY A 26 -8.28 -8.01 -7.13
CA GLY A 26 -8.58 -8.84 -8.30
C GLY A 26 -9.83 -8.41 -9.07
N VAL A 27 -10.92 -8.08 -8.36
CA VAL A 27 -12.21 -7.78 -8.99
C VAL A 27 -12.40 -6.28 -9.20
N MET A 28 -12.02 -5.46 -8.21
CA MET A 28 -12.17 -4.00 -8.25
C MET A 28 -11.02 -3.33 -9.00
N GLY A 29 -10.76 -3.80 -10.23
CA GLY A 29 -9.71 -3.26 -11.10
C GLY A 29 -10.07 -1.92 -11.73
N VAL A 30 -9.14 -1.41 -12.53
CA VAL A 30 -9.25 -0.12 -13.24
C VAL A 30 -10.44 -0.04 -14.21
N ASP A 31 -10.97 -1.15 -14.63
CA ASP A 31 -12.17 -1.21 -15.47
C ASP A 31 -13.46 -0.91 -14.67
N LYS A 32 -13.39 -0.88 -13.35
CA LYS A 32 -14.52 -0.54 -12.46
C LYS A 32 -14.35 0.77 -11.72
N CYS A 33 -13.17 1.04 -11.21
CA CYS A 33 -12.88 2.27 -10.46
C CYS A 33 -11.40 2.63 -10.53
N LEU A 34 -11.09 3.88 -10.26
CA LEU A 34 -9.73 4.38 -10.17
C LEU A 34 -9.21 4.26 -8.73
N SER A 35 -7.89 4.32 -8.57
CA SER A 35 -7.21 4.41 -7.29
C SER A 35 -6.09 5.43 -7.39
N TYR A 36 -5.49 5.82 -6.27
CA TYR A 36 -4.32 6.70 -6.26
C TYR A 36 -3.22 6.24 -7.25
N SER A 37 -2.87 4.95 -7.24
CA SER A 37 -1.85 4.42 -8.15
C SER A 37 -2.23 4.55 -9.63
N THR A 38 -3.51 4.47 -9.95
CA THR A 38 -4.05 4.68 -11.30
C THR A 38 -3.94 6.14 -11.70
N VAL A 39 -4.38 7.07 -10.84
CA VAL A 39 -4.29 8.53 -11.09
C VAL A 39 -2.85 8.95 -11.37
N LYS A 40 -1.92 8.50 -10.55
CA LYS A 40 -0.49 8.77 -10.72
C LYS A 40 0.04 8.32 -12.09
N GLN A 41 -0.42 7.18 -12.60
CA GLN A 41 -0.03 6.71 -13.94
C GLN A 41 -0.62 7.56 -15.04
N VAL A 42 -1.89 7.98 -14.91
CA VAL A 42 -2.58 8.85 -15.87
C VAL A 42 -1.93 10.24 -15.93
N ILE A 43 -1.61 10.83 -14.76
CA ILE A 43 -0.94 12.14 -14.69
C ILE A 43 0.44 12.08 -15.36
N LYS A 44 1.18 11.00 -15.16
CA LYS A 44 2.47 10.81 -15.82
C LYS A 44 2.34 10.76 -17.34
N SER A 45 1.39 9.98 -17.86
CA SER A 45 1.03 9.94 -19.27
C SER A 45 -0.15 8.98 -19.49
N PRO A 46 -1.23 9.37 -20.19
CA PRO A 46 -2.31 8.46 -20.58
C PRO A 46 -1.82 7.25 -21.39
N LYS A 47 -0.81 7.43 -22.26
CA LYS A 47 -0.20 6.34 -23.03
C LYS A 47 0.54 5.36 -22.11
N TRP A 48 1.22 5.89 -21.08
CA TRP A 48 1.91 5.07 -20.08
C TRP A 48 0.91 4.25 -19.26
N PHE A 49 -0.18 4.87 -18.83
CA PHE A 49 -1.28 4.20 -18.14
C PHE A 49 -1.85 3.04 -18.98
N ASP A 50 -2.21 3.28 -20.25
CA ASP A 50 -2.74 2.24 -21.13
C ASP A 50 -1.73 1.10 -21.35
N HIS A 51 -0.45 1.43 -21.51
CA HIS A 51 0.61 0.42 -21.60
C HIS A 51 0.68 -0.45 -20.33
N LYS A 52 0.68 0.18 -19.15
CA LYS A 52 0.78 -0.52 -17.86
C LYS A 52 -0.47 -1.37 -17.54
N ARG A 53 -1.64 -0.91 -17.95
CA ARG A 53 -2.88 -1.68 -17.83
C ARG A 53 -2.82 -2.98 -18.63
N ARG A 54 -2.27 -2.94 -19.85
CA ARG A 54 -2.14 -4.13 -20.71
C ARG A 54 -0.95 -5.01 -20.33
N LYS A 55 0.11 -4.42 -19.79
CA LYS A 55 1.35 -5.11 -19.41
C LYS A 55 1.81 -4.62 -18.04
N PRO A 56 1.21 -5.15 -16.96
CA PRO A 56 1.63 -4.80 -15.61
C PRO A 56 3.11 -5.16 -15.38
N ASP A 57 3.81 -4.31 -14.61
CA ASP A 57 5.15 -4.66 -14.15
C ASP A 57 5.10 -5.85 -13.19
N PRO A 58 6.12 -6.69 -13.18
CA PRO A 58 6.26 -7.66 -12.13
C PRO A 58 6.41 -6.94 -10.77
N GLU A 59 5.90 -7.56 -9.74
CA GLU A 59 6.00 -7.04 -8.37
C GLU A 59 7.46 -6.78 -8.00
N SER A 60 7.75 -5.53 -7.61
CA SER A 60 9.10 -5.12 -7.21
C SER A 60 9.45 -5.65 -5.82
N GLN A 61 10.77 -5.76 -5.53
CA GLN A 61 11.22 -6.14 -4.19
C GLN A 61 10.74 -5.14 -3.14
N ALA A 62 10.80 -3.84 -3.42
CA ALA A 62 10.34 -2.79 -2.50
C ALA A 62 8.84 -2.91 -2.16
N LEU A 63 8.00 -3.28 -3.15
CA LEU A 63 6.58 -3.51 -2.91
C LEU A 63 6.35 -4.74 -2.02
N ARG A 64 7.10 -5.82 -2.26
CA ARG A 64 7.02 -7.03 -1.43
C ARG A 64 7.46 -6.78 0.01
N ASP A 65 8.58 -6.08 0.20
CA ASP A 65 9.09 -5.72 1.52
C ASP A 65 8.10 -4.79 2.25
N GLY A 66 7.52 -3.82 1.54
CA GLY A 66 6.45 -2.97 2.06
C GLY A 66 5.24 -3.77 2.52
N ASN A 67 4.74 -4.69 1.68
CA ASN A 67 3.60 -5.55 2.03
C ASN A 67 3.88 -6.42 3.28
N LEU A 68 5.09 -6.95 3.40
CA LEU A 68 5.49 -7.74 4.56
C LEU A 68 5.48 -6.89 5.86
N VAL A 69 6.00 -5.64 5.81
CA VAL A 69 5.98 -4.69 6.94
C VAL A 69 4.55 -4.30 7.29
N HIS A 70 3.74 -3.92 6.30
CA HIS A 70 2.34 -3.55 6.50
C HIS A 70 1.55 -4.67 7.16
N THR A 71 1.66 -5.90 6.63
CA THR A 71 0.95 -7.05 7.22
C THR A 71 1.37 -7.27 8.66
N GLN A 72 2.64 -7.15 8.99
CA GLN A 72 3.10 -7.36 10.36
C GLN A 72 2.61 -6.28 11.33
N ILE A 73 2.47 -5.03 10.87
CA ILE A 73 2.01 -3.91 11.69
C ILE A 73 0.48 -3.89 11.81
N LEU A 74 -0.21 -3.99 10.68
CA LEU A 74 -1.65 -3.71 10.59
C LEU A 74 -2.51 -4.97 10.72
N GLU A 75 -2.05 -6.10 10.20
CA GLU A 75 -2.80 -7.36 10.16
C GLU A 75 -1.93 -8.56 10.63
N PRO A 76 -1.36 -8.53 11.85
CA PRO A 76 -0.43 -9.57 12.31
C PRO A 76 -1.01 -11.00 12.24
N GLN A 77 -2.34 -11.13 12.30
CA GLN A 77 -3.02 -12.42 12.14
C GLN A 77 -2.89 -13.00 10.72
N LYS A 78 -2.57 -12.18 9.72
CA LYS A 78 -2.31 -12.62 8.34
C LYS A 78 -0.83 -12.89 8.05
N TYR A 79 0.05 -12.69 9.04
CA TYR A 79 1.51 -12.80 8.83
C TYR A 79 1.97 -14.23 8.51
N ASP A 80 1.26 -15.23 9.01
CA ASP A 80 1.56 -16.66 8.78
C ASP A 80 1.38 -17.09 7.32
N LYS A 81 0.77 -16.26 6.47
CA LYS A 81 0.72 -16.50 5.02
C LYS A 81 2.10 -16.46 4.35
N PHE A 82 3.10 -15.83 5.00
CA PHE A 82 4.44 -15.69 4.45
C PHE A 82 5.34 -16.86 4.83
N HIS A 83 6.03 -17.39 3.84
CA HIS A 83 7.03 -18.44 4.02
C HIS A 83 8.43 -17.83 4.09
N PHE A 84 9.21 -18.22 5.09
CA PHE A 84 10.57 -17.76 5.28
C PHE A 84 11.57 -18.88 4.99
N CYS A 85 12.18 -18.81 3.82
CA CYS A 85 13.18 -19.77 3.38
C CYS A 85 14.48 -19.58 4.16
N ASP A 86 14.97 -20.67 4.75
CA ASP A 86 16.25 -20.69 5.46
C ASP A 86 17.42 -20.63 4.48
N THR A 87 17.58 -19.43 3.89
CA THR A 87 18.69 -19.06 3.01
C THR A 87 18.90 -17.55 3.08
N SER A 88 20.13 -17.11 2.88
CA SER A 88 20.46 -15.68 2.78
C SER A 88 20.38 -15.14 1.36
N THR A 89 20.30 -16.01 0.35
CA THR A 89 20.32 -15.62 -1.07
C THR A 89 19.20 -16.28 -1.85
N LYS A 90 18.79 -15.62 -2.94
CA LYS A 90 17.74 -16.07 -3.85
C LYS A 90 18.22 -16.95 -5.01
N SER A 91 19.50 -17.26 -5.06
CA SER A 91 20.11 -18.11 -6.12
C SER A 91 20.06 -19.59 -5.82
N THR A 92 19.78 -19.99 -4.57
CA THR A 92 19.83 -21.38 -4.13
C THR A 92 18.70 -22.24 -4.73
N LYS A 93 18.95 -23.56 -4.84
CA LYS A 93 17.93 -24.53 -5.26
C LYS A 93 16.76 -24.54 -4.27
N LYS A 94 17.03 -24.44 -2.97
CA LYS A 94 16.00 -24.37 -1.92
C LYS A 94 15.08 -23.18 -2.13
N TRP A 95 15.63 -21.96 -2.38
CA TRP A 95 14.82 -20.78 -2.68
C TRP A 95 13.88 -21.01 -3.88
N LYS A 96 14.38 -21.58 -4.97
CA LYS A 96 13.58 -21.81 -6.18
C LYS A 96 12.42 -22.77 -5.92
N LEU A 97 12.66 -23.84 -5.16
CA LEU A 97 11.63 -24.80 -4.76
C LEU A 97 10.57 -24.18 -3.85
N ASP A 98 11.01 -23.35 -2.89
CA ASP A 98 10.07 -22.67 -1.99
C ASP A 98 9.20 -21.64 -2.76
N VAL A 99 9.81 -20.90 -3.70
CA VAL A 99 9.03 -19.98 -4.58
C VAL A 99 8.04 -20.73 -5.45
N GLU A 100 8.40 -21.89 -5.97
CA GLU A 100 7.48 -22.74 -6.75
C GLU A 100 6.30 -23.23 -5.89
N LYS A 101 6.58 -23.60 -4.65
CA LYS A 101 5.58 -24.14 -3.72
C LYS A 101 4.65 -23.09 -3.13
N TYR A 102 5.20 -21.94 -2.69
CA TYR A 102 4.47 -20.94 -1.92
C TYR A 102 4.16 -19.66 -2.70
N GLY A 103 4.73 -19.52 -3.89
CA GLY A 103 4.64 -18.30 -4.70
C GLY A 103 5.68 -17.24 -4.33
N LYS A 104 6.15 -16.50 -5.33
CA LYS A 104 7.17 -15.46 -5.15
C LYS A 104 6.71 -14.32 -4.22
N ALA A 105 5.45 -13.94 -4.29
CA ALA A 105 4.88 -12.87 -3.46
C ALA A 105 4.91 -13.19 -1.96
N TYR A 106 4.83 -14.48 -1.61
CA TYR A 106 4.77 -14.94 -0.23
C TYR A 106 6.06 -15.57 0.30
N THR A 107 7.12 -15.66 -0.53
CA THR A 107 8.39 -16.28 -0.12
C THR A 107 9.45 -15.22 0.13
N PHE A 108 10.06 -15.25 1.32
CA PHE A 108 11.10 -14.33 1.76
C PHE A 108 12.31 -15.10 2.31
N THR A 109 13.49 -14.51 2.26
CA THR A 109 14.68 -15.05 2.89
C THR A 109 14.69 -14.74 4.39
N MET A 110 15.50 -15.44 5.18
CA MET A 110 15.71 -15.12 6.60
C MET A 110 16.29 -13.71 6.79
N LYS A 111 17.11 -13.22 5.85
CA LYS A 111 17.61 -11.84 5.88
C LYS A 111 16.47 -10.81 5.75
N GLU A 112 15.55 -11.05 4.83
CA GLU A 112 14.37 -10.18 4.64
C GLU A 112 13.46 -10.23 5.86
N LYS A 113 13.23 -11.40 6.46
CA LYS A 113 12.51 -11.53 7.72
C LYS A 113 13.13 -10.69 8.83
N TYR A 114 14.46 -10.79 9.00
CA TYR A 114 15.18 -10.03 10.02
C TYR A 114 15.02 -8.51 9.81
N MET A 115 15.20 -8.04 8.57
CA MET A 115 15.04 -6.60 8.24
C MET A 115 13.62 -6.13 8.47
N ASN A 116 12.63 -6.92 8.07
CA ASN A 116 11.23 -6.62 8.30
C ASN A 116 10.90 -6.53 9.79
N ASN A 117 11.29 -7.51 10.57
CA ASN A 117 11.07 -7.51 12.03
C ASN A 117 11.68 -6.26 12.69
N ARG A 118 12.87 -5.86 12.26
CA ARG A 118 13.51 -4.62 12.74
C ARG A 118 12.68 -3.38 12.42
N THR A 119 12.20 -3.28 11.19
CA THR A 119 11.39 -2.13 10.73
C THR A 119 10.05 -2.08 11.46
N SER A 120 9.35 -3.20 11.54
CA SER A 120 8.06 -3.28 12.21
C SER A 120 8.18 -3.04 13.72
N SER A 121 9.23 -3.58 14.35
CA SER A 121 9.49 -3.33 15.77
C SER A 121 9.79 -1.86 16.05
N ALA A 122 10.52 -1.18 15.18
CA ALA A 122 10.78 0.26 15.32
C ALA A 122 9.48 1.08 15.28
N PHE A 123 8.53 0.71 14.42
CA PHE A 123 7.21 1.32 14.39
C PHE A 123 6.41 1.02 15.67
N LEU A 124 6.31 -0.26 16.04
CA LEU A 124 5.49 -0.72 17.17
C LEU A 124 6.01 -0.27 18.55
N GLN A 125 7.31 0.03 18.65
CA GLN A 125 7.92 0.58 19.87
C GLN A 125 7.90 2.10 19.93
N ASN A 126 7.45 2.77 18.87
CA ASN A 126 7.36 4.23 18.83
C ASN A 126 5.98 4.68 19.28
N ASP A 127 5.90 5.35 20.44
CA ASP A 127 4.64 5.81 21.03
C ASP A 127 3.87 6.77 20.10
N ALA A 128 4.57 7.60 19.31
CA ALA A 128 3.90 8.48 18.36
C ALA A 128 3.23 7.69 17.22
N CYS A 129 3.87 6.61 16.74
CA CYS A 129 3.29 5.75 15.71
C CYS A 129 2.11 4.93 16.25
N THR A 130 2.28 4.29 17.40
CA THR A 130 1.25 3.43 18.00
C THR A 130 0.03 4.23 18.49
N LYS A 131 0.22 5.51 18.80
CA LYS A 131 -0.90 6.41 19.13
C LYS A 131 -1.93 6.49 18.01
N PHE A 132 -1.51 6.48 16.74
CA PHE A 132 -2.42 6.48 15.60
C PHE A 132 -3.21 5.17 15.45
N MET A 133 -2.77 4.08 16.03
CA MET A 133 -3.48 2.80 15.96
C MET A 133 -4.49 2.63 17.09
N LYS A 134 -4.37 3.41 18.16
CA LYS A 134 -5.21 3.24 19.35
C LYS A 134 -6.65 3.66 19.08
N GLY A 135 -7.56 2.67 19.07
CA GLY A 135 -8.99 2.88 18.82
C GLY A 135 -9.31 3.24 17.36
N ALA A 136 -8.39 2.98 16.45
CA ALA A 136 -8.60 3.09 15.02
C ALA A 136 -8.88 1.72 14.39
N GLU A 137 -9.53 1.74 13.23
CA GLU A 137 -9.68 0.58 12.37
C GLU A 137 -8.49 0.52 11.39
N VAL A 138 -8.13 -0.69 10.93
CA VAL A 138 -7.02 -0.91 10.01
C VAL A 138 -7.50 -1.53 8.70
N GLU A 139 -6.78 -1.24 7.61
CA GLU A 139 -7.05 -1.79 6.27
C GLU A 139 -8.51 -1.57 5.84
N VAL A 140 -9.02 -0.37 6.08
CA VAL A 140 -10.42 -0.01 5.83
C VAL A 140 -10.62 0.37 4.36
N PRO A 141 -11.42 -0.37 3.58
CA PRO A 141 -11.73 -0.01 2.20
C PRO A 141 -12.78 1.07 2.12
N ALA A 142 -12.67 1.92 1.10
CA ALA A 142 -13.71 2.88 0.72
C ALA A 142 -13.84 2.98 -0.79
N ILE A 143 -15.02 3.34 -1.26
CA ILE A 143 -15.30 3.69 -2.64
C ILE A 143 -16.31 4.84 -2.70
N GLN A 144 -16.00 5.88 -3.44
CA GLN A 144 -16.85 7.06 -3.59
C GLN A 144 -16.83 7.56 -5.04
N LEU A 145 -17.87 8.32 -5.40
CA LEU A 145 -17.86 9.11 -6.64
C LEU A 145 -17.24 10.48 -6.35
N ILE A 146 -16.07 10.74 -6.88
CA ILE A 146 -15.42 12.04 -6.83
C ILE A 146 -15.61 12.67 -8.22
N GLU A 147 -16.34 13.76 -8.26
CA GLU A 147 -16.75 14.44 -9.53
C GLU A 147 -17.39 13.47 -10.55
N GLY A 148 -18.20 12.53 -10.06
CA GLY A 148 -18.89 11.54 -10.89
C GLY A 148 -18.04 10.35 -11.34
N ILE A 149 -16.77 10.28 -10.98
CA ILE A 149 -15.86 9.18 -11.29
C ILE A 149 -15.69 8.30 -10.05
N PRO A 150 -15.86 6.96 -10.15
CA PRO A 150 -15.67 6.07 -9.01
C PRO A 150 -14.19 5.91 -8.66
N PHE A 151 -13.85 6.27 -7.43
CA PHE A 151 -12.53 6.06 -6.82
C PHE A 151 -12.61 5.11 -5.66
N ARG A 152 -11.60 4.28 -5.51
CA ARG A 152 -11.42 3.41 -4.33
C ARG A 152 -10.10 3.71 -3.63
N GLY A 153 -10.10 3.48 -2.33
CA GLY A 153 -8.93 3.48 -1.47
C GLY A 153 -9.04 2.39 -0.41
N LYS A 154 -7.94 2.13 0.27
CA LYS A 154 -7.89 1.28 1.45
C LYS A 154 -6.97 1.99 2.43
N ALA A 155 -7.55 2.55 3.48
CA ALA A 155 -6.79 3.27 4.50
C ALA A 155 -6.05 2.28 5.39
N ASP A 156 -4.76 2.49 5.58
CA ASP A 156 -3.96 1.68 6.49
C ASP A 156 -4.48 1.80 7.93
N ILE A 157 -4.82 3.02 8.35
CA ILE A 157 -5.34 3.33 9.68
C ILE A 157 -6.43 4.39 9.53
N LEU A 158 -7.64 4.09 10.00
CA LEU A 158 -8.77 5.02 9.99
C LEU A 158 -9.33 5.21 11.40
N LYS A 159 -9.42 6.45 11.84
CA LYS A 159 -10.20 6.83 12.99
C LYS A 159 -11.32 7.74 12.55
N VAL A 160 -12.52 7.17 12.47
CA VAL A 160 -13.71 7.83 11.91
C VAL A 160 -13.95 9.18 12.58
N GLY A 161 -14.09 10.23 11.75
CA GLY A 161 -14.31 11.61 12.21
C GLY A 161 -13.07 12.31 12.78
N GLU A 162 -11.90 11.65 12.82
CA GLU A 162 -10.68 12.28 13.33
C GLU A 162 -9.56 12.34 12.28
N TYR A 163 -9.15 11.19 11.73
CA TYR A 163 -8.05 11.12 10.74
C TYR A 163 -8.04 9.84 9.92
N VAL A 164 -7.40 9.92 8.77
CA VAL A 164 -6.88 8.81 8.00
C VAL A 164 -5.35 8.89 8.01
N ALA A 165 -4.68 7.79 8.28
CA ALA A 165 -3.22 7.71 8.24
C ALA A 165 -2.76 6.53 7.38
N ASP A 166 -1.57 6.66 6.80
CA ASP A 166 -1.02 5.70 5.86
C ASP A 166 0.44 5.41 6.23
N VAL A 167 0.78 4.14 6.32
CA VAL A 167 2.11 3.66 6.70
C VAL A 167 3.00 3.59 5.46
N LYS A 168 4.08 4.33 5.44
CA LYS A 168 5.04 4.31 4.32
C LYS A 168 6.39 3.77 4.74
N THR A 169 6.86 2.78 4.01
CA THR A 169 8.25 2.32 4.09
C THR A 169 9.09 3.02 3.02
N THR A 170 10.27 3.48 3.37
CA THR A 170 11.18 4.13 2.44
C THR A 170 12.61 3.61 2.61
N ALA A 171 13.33 3.47 1.49
CA ALA A 171 14.77 3.24 1.50
C ALA A 171 15.57 4.55 1.66
N ASP A 172 14.92 5.69 1.39
CA ASP A 172 15.50 7.02 1.60
C ASP A 172 15.47 7.33 3.12
N GLY A 173 16.39 8.15 3.60
CA GLY A 173 16.38 8.59 5.00
C GLY A 173 15.15 9.42 5.32
N VAL A 174 14.83 9.51 6.62
CA VAL A 174 13.75 10.36 7.16
C VAL A 174 14.29 11.47 8.06
N GLY A 175 15.61 11.65 8.10
CA GLY A 175 16.30 12.68 8.91
C GLY A 175 16.19 14.08 8.34
N GLU A 176 16.77 15.02 9.08
CA GLU A 176 16.91 16.40 8.62
C GLU A 176 17.94 16.51 7.50
N VAL A 177 17.66 17.40 6.56
CA VAL A 177 18.59 17.80 5.49
C VAL A 177 18.71 19.31 5.43
N PHE A 178 19.92 19.81 5.26
CA PHE A 178 20.19 21.23 5.06
C PHE A 178 20.10 21.55 3.56
N LEU A 179 19.25 22.51 3.23
CA LEU A 179 19.08 23.00 1.86
C LEU A 179 20.15 24.04 1.53
N LYS A 180 20.33 24.31 0.23
CA LYS A 180 21.34 25.28 -0.25
C LYS A 180 21.14 26.72 0.24
N ASP A 181 19.90 27.07 0.59
CA ASP A 181 19.51 28.37 1.14
C ASP A 181 19.68 28.46 2.65
N GLY A 182 20.23 27.40 3.30
CA GLY A 182 20.44 27.32 4.74
C GLY A 182 19.23 26.90 5.55
N THR A 183 18.08 26.62 4.90
CA THR A 183 16.90 26.09 5.59
C THR A 183 17.06 24.60 5.90
N VAL A 184 16.37 24.13 6.93
CA VAL A 184 16.30 22.73 7.32
C VAL A 184 14.99 22.15 6.83
N SER A 185 15.06 21.00 6.19
CA SER A 185 13.91 20.22 5.75
C SER A 185 14.01 18.78 6.23
N ASN A 186 12.91 18.06 6.20
CA ASN A 186 12.90 16.62 6.43
C ASN A 186 13.09 15.90 5.09
N GLN A 187 13.97 14.90 5.05
CA GLN A 187 14.22 14.12 3.83
C GLN A 187 12.96 13.43 3.32
N PHE A 188 12.04 13.05 4.19
CA PHE A 188 10.76 12.45 3.81
C PHE A 188 9.88 13.41 3.00
N ALA A 189 10.01 14.73 3.16
CA ALA A 189 9.29 15.71 2.35
C ALA A 189 9.61 15.57 0.84
N PHE A 190 10.85 15.22 0.50
CA PHE A 190 11.22 14.92 -0.89
C PHE A 190 10.60 13.60 -1.37
N THR A 191 10.47 12.63 -0.47
CA THR A 191 9.80 11.34 -0.76
C THR A 191 8.31 11.56 -1.04
N ILE A 192 7.62 12.42 -0.28
CA ILE A 192 6.23 12.82 -0.54
C ILE A 192 6.10 13.36 -1.97
N LYS A 193 6.93 14.32 -2.33
CA LYS A 193 6.91 14.92 -3.67
C LYS A 193 7.30 13.94 -4.78
N LYS A 194 8.30 13.08 -4.54
CA LYS A 194 8.80 12.08 -5.50
C LYS A 194 7.73 11.05 -5.87
N TYR A 195 6.89 10.71 -4.91
CA TYR A 195 5.86 9.67 -5.07
C TYR A 195 4.44 10.22 -5.15
N ASP A 196 4.26 11.53 -5.19
CA ASP A 196 2.96 12.23 -5.28
C ASP A 196 1.99 11.82 -4.14
N TYR A 197 2.49 11.66 -2.91
CA TYR A 197 1.68 11.24 -1.76
C TYR A 197 0.64 12.30 -1.34
N ASP A 198 0.81 13.54 -1.75
CA ASP A 198 -0.17 14.61 -1.64
C ASP A 198 -1.47 14.29 -2.40
N ILE A 199 -1.35 13.68 -3.59
CA ILE A 199 -2.52 13.18 -4.35
C ILE A 199 -3.22 12.05 -3.59
N GLN A 200 -2.47 11.14 -2.95
CA GLN A 200 -3.06 10.09 -2.13
C GLN A 200 -3.80 10.71 -0.94
N ALA A 201 -3.20 11.66 -0.25
CA ALA A 201 -3.80 12.34 0.88
C ALA A 201 -5.11 13.03 0.49
N TYR A 202 -5.12 13.76 -0.63
CA TYR A 202 -6.35 14.38 -1.16
C TYR A 202 -7.44 13.35 -1.46
N LEU A 203 -7.11 12.28 -2.17
CA LEU A 203 -8.10 11.24 -2.48
C LEU A 203 -8.65 10.58 -1.22
N TYR A 204 -7.81 10.35 -0.21
CA TYR A 204 -8.24 9.73 1.04
C TYR A 204 -9.16 10.65 1.85
N THR A 205 -8.92 11.97 1.88
CA THR A 205 -9.87 12.90 2.49
C THR A 205 -11.24 12.86 1.79
N GLN A 206 -11.29 12.73 0.47
CA GLN A 206 -12.55 12.59 -0.26
C GLN A 206 -13.25 11.25 -0.09
N LEU A 207 -12.50 10.19 0.19
CA LEU A 207 -13.04 8.83 0.33
C LEU A 207 -13.60 8.55 1.73
N TYR A 208 -13.06 9.24 2.75
CA TYR A 208 -13.36 8.96 4.16
C TYR A 208 -14.01 10.13 4.90
N ASP A 209 -14.45 11.18 4.15
CA ASP A 209 -15.24 12.31 4.67
C ASP A 209 -16.72 11.91 5.03
#